data_9770a70e4d1c5e40f53874e1de375a2d
#
_entry.id   9770a70e4d1c5e40f53874e1de375a2d
#
_cell.length_a   1.000
_cell.length_b   1.000
_cell.length_c   1.000
_cell.angle_alpha   90.00
_cell.angle_beta   90.00
_cell.angle_gamma   90.00
#
_symmetry.space_group_name_H-M   'P 1'
#
loop_
_entity.id
_entity.type
_entity.pdbx_description
1 polymer ?
#
loop_
_entity_poly.entity_id
_entity_poly.type
_entity_poly.pdbx_seq_one_letter_code
_entity_poly.pdbx_strand_id
1 'polypeptide(L)'
;IPLRLVGSEMCIRDSLHTDLPEADHWENIRITGTKQRHVSETVQAPFYRVKEFGIDCNELELRLNNGFSLLMRAYNDGMAYRFVAGRKGEMTVVEERAEFNFADDFEAYIPYSTNPKDPWNMAFQNFYTKAPLTQYNTELPAFLPLTVDAGAVKLTLLESDLEAYPGMFVCGDGKTPALKGVFAAYPQETFKNKWRCQETVKTRRPYIARVAGKRTFPWRIMAVTAEDTQMPVNHLVYALAAPN
;
A
#
# COMPACT_ATOMS: atom_id res chain seq x y z
N ILE A 1 3.55 12.81 -7.01
CA ILE A 1 4.80 13.37 -6.41
C ILE A 1 5.84 12.28 -6.46
N PRO A 2 6.96 12.45 -7.16
CA PRO A 2 8.06 11.49 -7.11
C PRO A 2 8.76 11.61 -5.75
N LEU A 3 8.76 10.53 -5.00
CA LEU A 3 9.46 10.43 -3.73
C LEU A 3 10.65 9.47 -3.90
N ARG A 4 11.88 9.95 -3.74
CA ARG A 4 13.05 9.10 -3.59
C ARG A 4 13.25 8.85 -2.10
N LEU A 5 12.90 7.66 -1.63
CA LEU A 5 12.78 7.40 -0.20
C LEU A 5 13.72 6.32 0.33
N VAL A 6 14.27 5.48 -0.52
CA VAL A 6 15.26 4.46 -0.10
C VAL A 6 16.47 4.58 -1.01
N GLY A 7 17.39 5.48 -0.67
CA GLY A 7 18.62 5.69 -1.42
C GLY A 7 18.39 5.92 -2.92
N SER A 8 19.18 5.28 -3.77
CA SER A 8 19.01 5.25 -5.23
C SER A 8 18.14 4.09 -5.72
N GLU A 9 17.68 3.20 -4.83
CA GLU A 9 17.13 1.89 -5.21
C GLU A 9 15.66 1.91 -5.63
N MET A 10 14.87 2.91 -5.19
CA MET A 10 13.46 2.98 -5.49
C MET A 10 12.91 4.41 -5.55
N CYS A 11 11.92 4.62 -6.43
CA CYS A 11 11.14 5.85 -6.52
C CYS A 11 9.64 5.51 -6.48
N ILE A 12 8.87 6.21 -5.65
CA ILE A 12 7.43 6.06 -5.52
C ILE A 12 6.73 7.22 -6.24
N ARG A 13 5.67 6.91 -7.00
CA ARG A 13 4.72 7.87 -7.55
C ARG A 13 3.32 7.46 -7.17
N ASP A 14 2.58 8.38 -6.58
CA ASP A 14 1.24 8.08 -6.08
C ASP A 14 0.27 9.24 -6.28
N SER A 15 -1.01 8.91 -6.50
CA SER A 15 -2.12 9.86 -6.59
C SER A 15 -3.43 9.16 -6.24
N LEU A 16 -4.39 9.95 -5.74
CA LEU A 16 -5.71 9.48 -5.31
C LEU A 16 -6.80 10.23 -6.07
N HIS A 17 -7.44 9.58 -7.04
CA HIS A 17 -8.48 10.17 -7.87
C HIS A 17 -9.86 9.99 -7.24
N THR A 18 -10.62 11.08 -7.15
CA THR A 18 -11.92 11.11 -6.51
C THR A 18 -13.00 11.68 -7.45
N ASP A 19 -14.28 11.50 -7.09
CA ASP A 19 -15.43 12.11 -7.77
C ASP A 19 -15.58 13.61 -7.50
N LEU A 20 -14.67 14.21 -6.74
CA LEU A 20 -14.66 15.64 -6.42
C LEU A 20 -13.70 16.39 -7.37
N PRO A 21 -14.21 17.14 -8.36
CA PRO A 21 -13.35 17.80 -9.35
C PRO A 21 -12.29 18.70 -8.75
N GLU A 22 -12.61 19.40 -7.65
CA GLU A 22 -11.68 20.27 -6.94
C GLU A 22 -10.58 19.52 -6.17
N ALA A 23 -10.72 18.19 -6.00
CA ALA A 23 -9.74 17.34 -5.36
C ALA A 23 -8.89 16.52 -6.34
N ASP A 24 -9.34 16.41 -7.58
CA ASP A 24 -8.71 15.56 -8.61
C ASP A 24 -7.68 16.32 -9.47
N HIS A 25 -7.10 17.39 -8.94
CA HIS A 25 -6.10 18.21 -9.64
C HIS A 25 -4.67 17.75 -9.33
N TRP A 26 -4.31 16.54 -9.72
CA TRP A 26 -2.97 15.98 -9.48
C TRP A 26 -1.91 16.49 -10.47
N GLU A 27 -2.29 16.96 -11.63
CA GLU A 27 -1.38 17.49 -12.66
C GLU A 27 -0.66 18.78 -12.21
N ASN A 28 -1.32 19.59 -11.37
CA ASN A 28 -0.82 20.88 -10.87
C ASN A 28 -0.66 20.89 -9.35
N ILE A 29 -0.28 19.77 -8.78
CA ILE A 29 -0.09 19.63 -7.33
C ILE A 29 1.03 20.57 -6.85
N ARG A 30 0.74 21.31 -5.78
CA ARG A 30 1.68 22.17 -5.07
C ARG A 30 1.64 21.87 -3.58
N ILE A 31 2.80 21.87 -2.97
CA ILE A 31 2.93 21.80 -1.52
C ILE A 31 2.63 23.21 -0.97
N THR A 32 1.60 23.31 -0.14
CA THR A 32 1.16 24.55 0.51
C THR A 32 1.68 24.70 1.93
N GLY A 33 2.22 23.63 2.50
CA GLY A 33 2.82 23.66 3.83
C GLY A 33 3.48 22.34 4.17
N THR A 34 4.44 22.40 5.07
CA THR A 34 5.17 21.24 5.58
C THR A 34 5.17 21.24 7.10
N LYS A 35 5.15 20.07 7.71
CA LYS A 35 5.35 19.87 9.13
C LYS A 35 6.23 18.67 9.35
N GLN A 36 7.28 18.83 10.13
CA GLN A 36 8.18 17.76 10.53
C GLN A 36 8.12 17.55 12.03
N ARG A 37 8.22 16.31 12.46
CA ARG A 37 8.39 15.96 13.86
C ARG A 37 9.13 14.64 13.99
N HIS A 38 9.77 14.47 15.13
CA HIS A 38 10.26 13.18 15.60
C HIS A 38 9.15 12.51 16.42
N VAL A 39 8.88 11.22 16.16
CA VAL A 39 7.90 10.40 16.86
C VAL A 39 8.64 9.32 17.62
N SER A 40 8.52 9.33 18.95
CA SER A 40 9.05 8.30 19.83
C SER A 40 7.93 7.91 20.78
N GLU A 41 7.37 6.73 20.62
CA GLU A 41 6.23 6.25 21.38
C GLU A 41 6.28 4.72 21.56
N THR A 42 5.50 4.22 22.53
CA THR A 42 5.34 2.79 22.76
C THR A 42 4.00 2.31 22.21
N VAL A 43 4.04 1.28 21.38
CA VAL A 43 2.86 0.64 20.82
C VAL A 43 2.48 -0.56 21.67
N GLN A 44 1.20 -0.62 22.05
CA GLN A 44 0.59 -1.77 22.70
C GLN A 44 -0.09 -2.65 21.64
N ALA A 45 0.35 -3.90 21.50
CA ALA A 45 -0.17 -4.85 20.52
C ALA A 45 -0.50 -6.20 21.21
N PRO A 46 -1.58 -6.26 22.05
CA PRO A 46 -1.82 -7.37 22.96
C PRO A 46 -2.02 -8.73 22.28
N PHE A 47 -2.44 -8.74 21.02
CA PHE A 47 -2.68 -9.95 20.22
C PHE A 47 -1.51 -10.31 19.28
N TYR A 48 -0.45 -9.50 19.28
CA TYR A 48 0.75 -9.75 18.50
C TYR A 48 1.75 -10.56 19.31
N ARG A 49 2.73 -11.17 18.64
CA ARG A 49 3.80 -11.95 19.28
C ARG A 49 4.67 -11.15 20.27
N VAL A 50 4.79 -9.84 20.04
CA VAL A 50 5.43 -8.89 20.95
C VAL A 50 4.35 -7.92 21.41
N LYS A 51 4.01 -7.97 22.69
CA LYS A 51 2.87 -7.21 23.23
C LYS A 51 3.12 -5.71 23.34
N GLU A 52 4.37 -5.34 23.45
CA GLU A 52 4.79 -3.95 23.58
C GLU A 52 6.12 -3.75 22.88
N PHE A 53 6.24 -2.69 22.08
CA PHE A 53 7.49 -2.31 21.43
C PHE A 53 7.55 -0.81 21.19
N GLY A 54 8.78 -0.26 21.23
CA GLY A 54 9.04 1.14 20.91
C GLY A 54 9.04 1.37 19.40
N ILE A 55 8.51 2.51 18.99
CA ILE A 55 8.74 3.07 17.65
C ILE A 55 9.52 4.37 17.77
N ASP A 56 10.42 4.57 16.83
CA ASP A 56 11.24 5.77 16.70
C ASP A 56 11.35 6.11 15.22
N CYS A 57 10.81 7.26 14.82
CA CYS A 57 10.79 7.65 13.42
C CYS A 57 10.74 9.15 13.21
N ASN A 58 11.17 9.59 12.03
CA ASN A 58 10.94 10.93 11.55
C ASN A 58 9.66 10.97 10.71
N GLU A 59 8.77 11.90 11.04
CA GLU A 59 7.51 12.11 10.33
C GLU A 59 7.52 13.43 9.58
N LEU A 60 7.09 13.39 8.30
CA LEU A 60 6.88 14.55 7.45
C LEU A 60 5.45 14.57 6.93
N GLU A 61 4.73 15.67 7.17
CA GLU A 61 3.44 15.99 6.56
C GLU A 61 3.64 17.03 5.47
N LEU A 62 3.18 16.73 4.25
CA LEU A 62 3.10 17.67 3.13
C LEU A 62 1.64 18.00 2.87
N ARG A 63 1.23 19.24 3.11
CA ARG A 63 -0.11 19.72 2.76
C ARG A 63 -0.15 20.09 1.29
N LEU A 64 -1.18 19.64 0.59
CA LEU A 64 -1.36 19.82 -0.84
C LEU A 64 -2.47 20.83 -1.12
N ASN A 65 -2.39 21.51 -2.28
CA ASN A 65 -3.38 22.51 -2.70
C ASN A 65 -4.74 21.91 -3.10
N ASN A 66 -4.86 20.58 -3.21
CA ASN A 66 -6.11 19.89 -3.54
C ASN A 66 -6.88 19.38 -2.30
N GLY A 67 -6.49 19.79 -1.10
CA GLY A 67 -7.15 19.43 0.16
C GLY A 67 -6.75 18.07 0.75
N PHE A 68 -5.75 17.40 0.17
CA PHE A 68 -5.08 16.26 0.78
C PHE A 68 -3.79 16.67 1.48
N SER A 69 -3.35 15.85 2.41
CA SER A 69 -1.97 15.82 2.88
C SER A 69 -1.35 14.47 2.57
N LEU A 70 -0.04 14.46 2.33
CA LEU A 70 0.77 13.24 2.29
C LEU A 70 1.55 13.16 3.59
N LEU A 71 1.32 12.11 4.37
CA LEU A 71 2.02 11.82 5.61
C LEU A 71 3.02 10.70 5.37
N MET A 72 4.28 10.96 5.72
CA MET A 72 5.39 10.02 5.53
C MET A 72 6.10 9.78 6.85
N ARG A 73 6.52 8.54 7.09
CA ARG A 73 7.35 8.13 8.22
C ARG A 73 8.58 7.38 7.74
N ALA A 74 9.75 7.75 8.26
CA ALA A 74 11.01 7.08 8.01
C ALA A 74 11.53 6.46 9.32
N TYR A 75 11.70 5.14 9.28
CA TYR A 75 12.22 4.29 10.35
C TYR A 75 13.62 3.78 9.99
N ASN A 76 14.35 3.20 10.93
CA ASN A 76 15.64 2.58 10.67
C ASN A 76 15.51 1.30 9.80
N ASP A 77 14.36 0.64 9.85
CA ASP A 77 14.05 -0.62 9.17
C ASP A 77 12.93 -0.50 8.12
N GLY A 78 12.69 0.72 7.63
CA GLY A 78 11.75 0.96 6.54
C GLY A 78 11.14 2.34 6.51
N MET A 79 10.14 2.48 5.66
CA MET A 79 9.38 3.71 5.50
C MET A 79 7.90 3.41 5.24
N ALA A 80 7.06 4.38 5.51
CA ALA A 80 5.66 4.32 5.17
C ALA A 80 5.12 5.67 4.74
N TYR A 81 4.07 5.67 3.92
CA TYR A 81 3.33 6.87 3.58
C TYR A 81 1.84 6.57 3.47
N ARG A 82 1.03 7.60 3.67
CA ARG A 82 -0.42 7.57 3.40
C ARG A 82 -0.96 8.94 3.03
N PHE A 83 -2.08 8.96 2.33
CA PHE A 83 -2.87 10.17 2.17
C PHE A 83 -3.73 10.43 3.42
N VAL A 84 -3.99 11.71 3.66
CA VAL A 84 -4.91 12.21 4.68
C VAL A 84 -5.83 13.20 4.01
N ALA A 85 -7.15 13.01 4.15
CA ALA A 85 -8.17 13.94 3.68
C ALA A 85 -8.83 14.68 4.84
N GLY A 86 -9.05 15.98 4.68
CA GLY A 86 -9.64 16.86 5.69
C GLY A 86 -10.97 17.51 5.25
N ARG A 87 -11.75 16.84 4.39
CA ARG A 87 -12.97 17.37 3.77
C ARG A 87 -14.21 17.08 4.59
N LYS A 88 -15.28 17.85 4.36
CA LYS A 88 -16.62 17.55 4.91
C LYS A 88 -17.36 16.58 4.00
N GLY A 89 -18.31 15.81 4.59
CA GLY A 89 -19.17 14.89 3.85
C GLY A 89 -18.52 13.55 3.49
N GLU A 90 -19.01 12.92 2.45
CA GLU A 90 -18.48 11.69 1.87
C GLU A 90 -17.73 12.00 0.57
N MET A 91 -16.86 11.10 0.15
CA MET A 91 -16.24 11.12 -1.17
C MET A 91 -16.13 9.70 -1.73
N THR A 92 -16.17 9.61 -3.04
CA THR A 92 -15.94 8.38 -3.79
C THR A 92 -14.52 8.39 -4.32
N VAL A 93 -13.75 7.36 -3.99
CA VAL A 93 -12.42 7.15 -4.57
C VAL A 93 -12.58 6.31 -5.83
N VAL A 94 -12.31 6.91 -6.96
CA VAL A 94 -12.45 6.27 -8.27
C VAL A 94 -11.25 5.37 -8.54
N GLU A 95 -10.04 5.87 -8.30
CA GLU A 95 -8.78 5.18 -8.56
C GLU A 95 -7.72 5.64 -7.55
N GLU A 96 -6.85 4.73 -7.14
CA GLU A 96 -5.57 5.03 -6.51
C GLU A 96 -4.46 4.55 -7.44
N ARG A 97 -3.51 5.41 -7.75
CA ARG A 97 -2.29 5.07 -8.48
C ARG A 97 -1.15 5.03 -7.49
N ALA A 98 -0.60 3.85 -7.28
CA ALA A 98 0.58 3.62 -6.47
C ALA A 98 1.63 2.97 -7.36
N GLU A 99 2.76 3.65 -7.61
CA GLU A 99 3.83 3.16 -8.49
C GLU A 99 5.14 3.04 -7.71
N PHE A 100 5.74 1.84 -7.77
CA PHE A 100 7.01 1.51 -7.14
C PHE A 100 8.02 1.20 -8.25
N ASN A 101 8.93 2.14 -8.51
CA ASN A 101 9.93 2.02 -9.57
C ASN A 101 11.27 1.70 -8.93
N PHE A 102 11.86 0.57 -9.29
CA PHE A 102 13.15 0.12 -8.78
C PHE A 102 14.28 0.59 -9.71
N ALA A 103 15.47 0.74 -9.15
CA ALA A 103 16.62 1.28 -9.87
C ALA A 103 17.21 0.27 -10.87
N ASP A 104 17.02 -1.02 -10.63
CA ASP A 104 17.52 -2.11 -11.45
C ASP A 104 16.50 -3.24 -11.54
N ASP A 105 16.74 -4.20 -12.43
CA ASP A 105 15.91 -5.39 -12.61
C ASP A 105 16.21 -6.44 -11.53
N PHE A 106 15.77 -6.15 -10.32
CA PHE A 106 15.95 -7.02 -9.17
C PHE A 106 15.05 -8.26 -9.25
N GLU A 107 15.52 -9.35 -8.65
CA GLU A 107 14.68 -10.52 -8.39
C GLU A 107 13.63 -10.22 -7.31
N ALA A 108 12.42 -10.70 -7.54
CA ALA A 108 11.32 -10.55 -6.58
C ALA A 108 10.70 -11.90 -6.22
N TYR A 109 10.22 -12.02 -5.00
CA TYR A 109 9.40 -13.13 -4.52
C TYR A 109 7.93 -12.72 -4.64
N ILE A 110 7.26 -13.23 -5.67
CA ILE A 110 5.97 -12.75 -6.15
C ILE A 110 4.86 -13.74 -5.81
N PRO A 111 3.92 -13.40 -4.92
CA PRO A 111 2.77 -14.22 -4.59
C PRO A 111 1.60 -13.95 -5.55
N TYR A 112 1.65 -14.51 -6.74
CA TYR A 112 0.59 -14.36 -7.74
C TYR A 112 -0.77 -14.86 -7.25
N SER A 113 -1.84 -14.18 -7.62
CA SER A 113 -3.17 -14.77 -7.52
C SER A 113 -3.30 -15.96 -8.48
N THR A 114 -4.22 -16.91 -8.19
CA THR A 114 -4.38 -18.12 -8.99
C THR A 114 -5.52 -18.05 -9.97
N ASN A 115 -6.38 -17.03 -9.89
CA ASN A 115 -7.56 -16.90 -10.74
C ASN A 115 -7.54 -15.58 -11.53
N PRO A 116 -7.17 -15.59 -12.81
CA PRO A 116 -7.11 -14.37 -13.61
C PRO A 116 -8.49 -13.74 -13.86
N LYS A 117 -9.59 -14.51 -13.74
CA LYS A 117 -10.95 -14.00 -13.94
C LYS A 117 -11.52 -13.29 -12.71
N ASP A 118 -11.11 -13.70 -11.51
CA ASP A 118 -11.50 -13.10 -10.24
C ASP A 118 -10.34 -13.20 -9.24
N PRO A 119 -9.30 -12.40 -9.44
CA PRO A 119 -8.08 -12.47 -8.63
C PRO A 119 -8.29 -12.08 -7.17
N TRP A 120 -9.41 -11.42 -6.87
CA TRP A 120 -9.76 -10.92 -5.54
C TRP A 120 -10.40 -11.96 -4.63
N ASN A 121 -10.89 -13.07 -5.20
CA ASN A 121 -11.65 -14.10 -4.48
C ASN A 121 -10.87 -15.41 -4.40
N MET A 122 -9.83 -15.41 -3.57
CA MET A 122 -8.97 -16.59 -3.37
C MET A 122 -8.51 -16.69 -1.91
N ALA A 123 -7.92 -17.83 -1.55
CA ALA A 123 -7.44 -18.09 -0.20
C ALA A 123 -6.10 -17.42 0.14
N PHE A 124 -5.40 -16.82 -0.83
CA PHE A 124 -4.06 -16.21 -0.67
C PHE A 124 -3.02 -17.15 -0.04
N GLN A 125 -3.14 -18.44 -0.33
CA GLN A 125 -2.24 -19.51 0.10
C GLN A 125 -1.57 -20.10 -1.14
N ASN A 126 -0.55 -19.40 -1.64
CA ASN A 126 0.11 -19.78 -2.88
C ASN A 126 1.63 -19.79 -2.69
N PHE A 127 2.33 -20.59 -3.50
CA PHE A 127 3.77 -20.53 -3.55
C PHE A 127 4.22 -19.19 -4.18
N TYR A 128 5.31 -18.65 -3.63
CA TYR A 128 5.95 -17.49 -4.22
C TYR A 128 6.74 -17.90 -5.46
N THR A 129 6.60 -17.14 -6.53
CA THR A 129 7.43 -17.25 -7.73
C THR A 129 8.62 -16.32 -7.59
N LYS A 130 9.84 -16.84 -7.74
CA LYS A 130 11.06 -16.04 -7.80
C LYS A 130 11.35 -15.70 -9.26
N ALA A 131 11.38 -14.41 -9.60
CA ALA A 131 11.65 -13.93 -10.97
C ALA A 131 12.13 -12.47 -10.94
N PRO A 132 12.92 -12.02 -11.96
CA PRO A 132 13.19 -10.61 -12.19
C PRO A 132 11.90 -9.83 -12.42
N LEU A 133 11.86 -8.56 -12.00
CA LEU A 133 10.69 -7.70 -12.13
C LEU A 133 10.26 -7.51 -13.60
N THR A 134 11.21 -7.48 -14.55
CA THR A 134 10.92 -7.41 -15.99
C THR A 134 10.30 -8.70 -16.56
N GLN A 135 10.27 -9.79 -15.79
CA GLN A 135 9.64 -11.06 -16.16
C GLN A 135 8.33 -11.30 -15.39
N TYR A 136 7.74 -10.25 -14.83
CA TYR A 136 6.47 -10.32 -14.13
C TYR A 136 5.38 -10.88 -15.05
N ASN A 137 4.59 -11.86 -14.54
CA ASN A 137 3.42 -12.38 -15.27
C ASN A 137 2.27 -11.36 -15.26
N THR A 138 2.07 -10.65 -16.37
CA THR A 138 1.11 -9.57 -16.52
C THR A 138 -0.37 -10.00 -16.48
N GLU A 139 -0.64 -11.30 -16.55
CA GLU A 139 -2.02 -11.83 -16.50
C GLU A 139 -2.55 -11.94 -15.06
N LEU A 140 -1.67 -11.92 -14.08
CA LEU A 140 -2.01 -12.15 -12.68
C LEU A 140 -1.52 -11.00 -11.78
N PRO A 141 -2.38 -10.40 -10.98
CA PRO A 141 -1.90 -9.55 -9.88
C PRO A 141 -1.28 -10.40 -8.78
N ALA A 142 -0.34 -9.81 -8.06
CA ALA A 142 0.23 -10.38 -6.84
C ALA A 142 -0.36 -9.71 -5.61
N PHE A 143 -0.59 -10.49 -4.55
CA PHE A 143 -0.99 -9.95 -3.26
C PHE A 143 0.23 -9.58 -2.40
N LEU A 144 0.02 -8.91 -1.28
CA LEU A 144 1.07 -8.56 -0.33
C LEU A 144 1.16 -9.60 0.82
N PRO A 145 2.35 -9.81 1.41
CA PRO A 145 3.61 -9.12 1.15
C PRO A 145 4.30 -9.57 -0.13
N LEU A 146 4.96 -8.65 -0.84
CA LEU A 146 5.85 -8.95 -1.95
C LEU A 146 7.25 -8.43 -1.62
N THR A 147 8.28 -9.25 -1.80
CA THR A 147 9.66 -8.91 -1.46
C THR A 147 10.54 -8.83 -2.71
N VAL A 148 11.29 -7.76 -2.83
CA VAL A 148 12.29 -7.52 -3.87
C VAL A 148 13.68 -7.65 -3.25
N ASP A 149 14.54 -8.46 -3.85
CA ASP A 149 15.93 -8.67 -3.43
C ASP A 149 16.85 -7.68 -4.16
N ALA A 150 17.13 -6.56 -3.51
CA ALA A 150 18.02 -5.52 -4.07
C ALA A 150 19.50 -5.76 -3.72
N GLY A 151 19.88 -6.99 -3.46
CA GLY A 151 21.25 -7.41 -3.17
C GLY A 151 21.68 -7.10 -1.74
N ALA A 152 22.08 -5.86 -1.48
CA ALA A 152 22.53 -5.44 -0.14
C ALA A 152 21.38 -5.40 0.89
N VAL A 153 20.14 -5.21 0.42
CA VAL A 153 18.94 -5.15 1.25
C VAL A 153 17.77 -5.84 0.55
N LYS A 154 16.79 -6.27 1.33
CA LYS A 154 15.50 -6.71 0.83
C LYS A 154 14.44 -5.66 1.12
N LEU A 155 13.61 -5.39 0.11
CA LEU A 155 12.54 -4.40 0.13
C LEU A 155 11.21 -5.14 0.11
N THR A 156 10.46 -5.10 1.22
CA THR A 156 9.16 -5.79 1.30
C THR A 156 8.03 -4.79 1.28
N LEU A 157 7.18 -4.89 0.26
CA LEU A 157 5.93 -4.13 0.16
C LEU A 157 4.88 -4.71 1.08
N LEU A 158 4.25 -3.85 1.88
CA LEU A 158 3.25 -4.17 2.87
C LEU A 158 2.21 -3.04 2.93
N GLU A 159 1.14 -3.27 3.66
CA GLU A 159 0.14 -2.25 3.96
C GLU A 159 -0.43 -2.42 5.38
N SER A 160 -1.02 -1.36 5.92
CA SER A 160 -1.65 -1.38 7.24
C SER A 160 -2.82 -0.39 7.29
N ASP A 161 -3.71 -0.56 8.27
CA ASP A 161 -4.82 0.36 8.55
C ASP A 161 -5.87 0.42 7.42
N LEU A 162 -6.34 -0.75 6.99
CA LEU A 162 -7.21 -0.95 5.81
C LEU A 162 -8.70 -0.64 6.05
N GLU A 163 -9.06 0.16 7.03
CA GLU A 163 -10.46 0.43 7.38
C GLU A 163 -11.28 0.97 6.19
N ALA A 164 -12.35 0.25 5.84
CA ALA A 164 -13.29 0.61 4.77
C ALA A 164 -12.61 0.96 3.44
N TYR A 165 -11.53 0.26 3.09
CA TYR A 165 -10.76 0.47 1.88
C TYR A 165 -10.24 -0.88 1.33
N PRO A 166 -10.15 -1.07 0.00
CA PRO A 166 -9.64 -2.31 -0.56
C PRO A 166 -8.14 -2.48 -0.27
N GLY A 167 -7.72 -3.73 -0.01
CA GLY A 167 -6.32 -4.09 0.05
C GLY A 167 -5.63 -3.90 -1.30
N MET A 168 -4.36 -3.49 -1.28
CA MET A 168 -3.55 -3.32 -2.47
C MET A 168 -3.02 -4.66 -2.96
N PHE A 169 -3.23 -4.93 -4.23
CA PHE A 169 -2.47 -5.90 -5.01
C PHE A 169 -1.48 -5.12 -5.88
N VAL A 170 -0.54 -5.81 -6.50
CA VAL A 170 0.41 -5.18 -7.43
C VAL A 170 0.47 -5.95 -8.74
N CYS A 171 0.74 -5.20 -9.83
CA CYS A 171 1.02 -5.74 -11.16
C CYS A 171 2.32 -5.13 -11.69
N GLY A 172 3.13 -5.93 -12.36
CA GLY A 172 4.22 -5.46 -13.22
C GLY A 172 3.77 -5.39 -14.68
N ASP A 173 4.51 -4.70 -15.52
CA ASP A 173 4.28 -4.63 -16.97
C ASP A 173 5.06 -5.69 -17.77
N GLY A 174 5.86 -6.51 -17.08
CA GLY A 174 6.70 -7.53 -17.69
C GLY A 174 7.84 -6.97 -18.58
N LYS A 175 8.20 -5.69 -18.43
CA LYS A 175 9.22 -5.01 -19.27
C LYS A 175 10.11 -4.07 -18.46
N THR A 176 9.55 -3.40 -17.47
CA THR A 176 10.26 -2.43 -16.62
C THR A 176 10.37 -2.95 -15.21
N PRO A 177 11.41 -2.57 -14.44
CA PRO A 177 11.53 -2.93 -13.04
C PRO A 177 10.59 -2.06 -12.17
N ALA A 178 9.28 -2.16 -12.43
CA ALA A 178 8.26 -1.37 -11.76
C ALA A 178 7.05 -2.22 -11.39
N LEU A 179 6.43 -1.87 -10.27
CA LEU A 179 5.17 -2.44 -9.79
C LEU A 179 4.14 -1.33 -9.65
N LYS A 180 2.89 -1.63 -10.01
CA LYS A 180 1.75 -0.73 -9.86
C LYS A 180 0.70 -1.34 -8.94
N GLY A 181 0.20 -0.54 -8.02
CA GLY A 181 -0.94 -0.92 -7.19
C GLY A 181 -2.20 -1.12 -8.02
N VAL A 182 -2.92 -2.18 -7.74
CA VAL A 182 -4.24 -2.47 -8.32
C VAL A 182 -5.20 -2.83 -7.21
N PHE A 183 -6.45 -2.39 -7.35
CA PHE A 183 -7.44 -2.46 -6.28
C PHE A 183 -8.73 -3.08 -6.77
N ALA A 184 -9.35 -3.91 -5.94
CA ALA A 184 -10.67 -4.44 -6.21
C ALA A 184 -11.69 -3.31 -6.25
N ALA A 185 -12.49 -3.25 -7.31
CA ALA A 185 -13.59 -2.29 -7.39
C ALA A 185 -14.68 -2.62 -6.36
N TYR A 186 -15.38 -1.58 -5.89
CA TYR A 186 -16.35 -1.66 -4.80
C TYR A 186 -17.48 -2.66 -5.10
N PRO A 187 -17.86 -3.55 -4.18
CA PRO A 187 -18.95 -4.50 -4.38
C PRO A 187 -20.29 -3.79 -4.62
N GLN A 188 -21.03 -4.24 -5.63
CA GLN A 188 -22.38 -3.79 -5.91
C GLN A 188 -23.43 -4.82 -5.52
N GLU A 189 -23.27 -6.05 -5.99
CA GLU A 189 -24.11 -7.18 -5.64
C GLU A 189 -23.23 -8.29 -5.07
N THR A 190 -23.71 -8.92 -4.02
CA THR A 190 -23.07 -10.08 -3.38
C THR A 190 -24.04 -11.25 -3.31
N PHE A 191 -23.52 -12.46 -3.16
CA PHE A 191 -24.30 -13.66 -2.85
C PHE A 191 -23.54 -14.53 -1.85
N LYS A 192 -24.30 -15.24 -1.01
CA LYS A 192 -23.70 -16.22 -0.09
C LYS A 192 -23.28 -17.48 -0.84
N ASN A 193 -22.01 -17.78 -0.78
CA ASN A 193 -21.48 -19.03 -1.29
C ASN A 193 -21.84 -20.18 -0.34
N LYS A 194 -22.56 -21.19 -0.83
CA LYS A 194 -23.02 -22.35 -0.02
C LYS A 194 -21.86 -23.16 0.57
N TRP A 195 -20.71 -23.17 -0.08
CA TRP A 195 -19.56 -23.98 0.32
C TRP A 195 -18.70 -23.33 1.41
N ARG A 196 -18.60 -22.01 1.42
CA ARG A 196 -17.68 -21.28 2.28
C ARG A 196 -18.37 -20.39 3.30
N CYS A 197 -19.69 -20.30 3.31
CA CYS A 197 -20.46 -19.35 4.13
C CYS A 197 -19.99 -17.89 3.99
N GLN A 198 -19.30 -17.57 2.89
CA GLN A 198 -18.74 -16.27 2.59
C GLN A 198 -19.60 -15.53 1.58
N GLU A 199 -19.64 -14.21 1.72
CA GLU A 199 -20.20 -13.37 0.66
C GLU A 199 -19.19 -13.28 -0.51
N THR A 200 -19.68 -13.62 -1.70
CA THR A 200 -18.93 -13.52 -2.95
C THR A 200 -19.49 -12.36 -3.75
N VAL A 201 -18.61 -11.53 -4.29
CA VAL A 201 -19.00 -10.38 -5.12
C VAL A 201 -19.44 -10.87 -6.50
N LYS A 202 -20.66 -10.47 -6.93
CA LYS A 202 -21.22 -10.80 -8.24
C LYS A 202 -20.99 -9.69 -9.25
N THR A 203 -21.24 -8.44 -8.85
CA THR A 203 -21.01 -7.25 -9.67
C THR A 203 -20.29 -6.16 -8.87
N ARG A 204 -19.61 -5.25 -9.57
CA ARG A 204 -18.80 -4.20 -8.96
C ARG A 204 -19.18 -2.82 -9.49
N ARG A 205 -18.97 -1.79 -8.67
CA ARG A 205 -19.14 -0.38 -9.03
C ARG A 205 -17.91 0.11 -9.80
N PRO A 206 -18.03 1.23 -10.58
CA PRO A 206 -16.89 1.82 -11.29
C PRO A 206 -16.03 2.74 -10.38
N TYR A 207 -15.82 2.32 -9.14
CA TYR A 207 -14.97 3.00 -8.15
C TYR A 207 -14.47 1.98 -7.11
N ILE A 208 -13.44 2.32 -6.37
CA ILE A 208 -12.80 1.38 -5.42
C ILE A 208 -13.29 1.55 -3.99
N ALA A 209 -13.68 2.78 -3.58
CA ALA A 209 -14.18 3.02 -2.22
C ALA A 209 -15.16 4.19 -2.17
N ARG A 210 -16.09 4.14 -1.19
CA ARG A 210 -16.91 5.29 -0.77
C ARG A 210 -16.66 5.50 0.71
N VAL A 211 -16.15 6.68 1.07
CA VAL A 211 -15.53 6.93 2.37
C VAL A 211 -15.89 8.30 2.92
N ALA A 212 -15.68 8.48 4.24
CA ALA A 212 -15.79 9.81 4.84
C ALA A 212 -14.74 10.76 4.24
N GLY A 213 -15.12 12.01 4.03
CA GLY A 213 -14.22 13.03 3.51
C GLY A 213 -13.12 13.43 4.49
N LYS A 214 -13.34 13.25 5.81
CA LYS A 214 -12.29 13.40 6.82
C LYS A 214 -11.82 12.02 7.25
N ARG A 215 -10.65 11.61 6.76
CA ARG A 215 -10.07 10.30 7.08
C ARG A 215 -8.57 10.24 6.79
N THR A 216 -7.95 9.20 7.34
CA THR A 216 -6.65 8.69 6.89
C THR A 216 -6.87 7.52 5.93
N PHE A 217 -6.04 7.41 4.89
CA PHE A 217 -6.01 6.25 3.99
C PHE A 217 -5.05 5.19 4.52
N PRO A 218 -5.09 3.96 3.99
CA PRO A 218 -4.15 2.92 4.40
C PRO A 218 -2.69 3.36 4.23
N TRP A 219 -1.84 2.84 5.11
CA TRP A 219 -0.41 2.99 4.96
C TRP A 219 0.11 2.08 3.85
N ARG A 220 0.92 2.63 2.98
CA ARG A 220 1.79 1.90 2.06
C ARG A 220 3.16 1.82 2.71
N ILE A 221 3.66 0.61 2.90
CA ILE A 221 4.84 0.34 3.71
C ILE A 221 5.89 -0.32 2.83
N MET A 222 7.13 0.13 2.96
CA MET A 222 8.32 -0.52 2.46
C MET A 222 9.20 -0.87 3.65
N ALA A 223 9.18 -2.12 4.08
CA ALA A 223 10.13 -2.62 5.05
C ALA A 223 11.48 -2.87 4.36
N VAL A 224 12.57 -2.53 5.03
CA VAL A 224 13.94 -2.66 4.55
C VAL A 224 14.70 -3.55 5.52
N THR A 225 15.28 -4.65 5.03
CA THR A 225 16.04 -5.59 5.87
C THR A 225 17.36 -5.93 5.19
N ALA A 226 18.45 -5.95 5.96
CA ALA A 226 19.76 -6.39 5.48
C ALA A 226 19.90 -7.91 5.54
N GLU A 227 19.25 -8.54 6.52
CA GLU A 227 19.30 -9.97 6.77
C GLU A 227 17.92 -10.59 6.65
N ASP A 228 17.80 -11.79 6.08
CA ASP A 228 16.53 -12.50 5.89
C ASP A 228 15.80 -12.76 7.22
N THR A 229 16.55 -12.97 8.29
CA THR A 229 16.01 -13.18 9.64
C THR A 229 15.32 -11.96 10.24
N GLN A 230 15.56 -10.76 9.70
CA GLN A 230 14.94 -9.52 10.13
C GLN A 230 13.51 -9.36 9.58
N MET A 231 13.20 -9.96 8.40
CA MET A 231 11.87 -9.83 7.79
C MET A 231 10.72 -10.28 8.70
N PRO A 232 10.74 -11.51 9.28
CA PRO A 232 9.63 -11.99 10.10
C PRO A 232 9.54 -11.28 11.46
N VAL A 233 10.53 -10.48 11.82
CA VAL A 233 10.54 -9.71 13.08
C VAL A 233 10.30 -8.22 12.89
N ASN A 234 10.10 -7.74 11.65
CA ASN A 234 9.74 -6.36 11.38
C ASN A 234 8.34 -6.04 11.95
N HIS A 235 8.21 -4.89 12.62
CA HIS A 235 6.99 -4.49 13.35
C HIS A 235 6.20 -3.38 12.66
N LEU A 236 6.62 -2.88 11.49
CA LEU A 236 6.06 -1.68 10.88
C LEU A 236 4.55 -1.74 10.64
N VAL A 237 4.02 -2.91 10.25
CA VAL A 237 2.57 -3.08 10.07
C VAL A 237 1.80 -2.77 11.36
N TYR A 238 2.29 -3.24 12.50
CA TYR A 238 1.67 -3.02 13.80
C TYR A 238 1.96 -1.63 14.36
N ALA A 239 3.15 -1.08 14.08
CA ALA A 239 3.53 0.28 14.46
C ALA A 239 2.65 1.36 13.80
N LEU A 240 2.08 1.04 12.64
CA LEU A 240 1.29 1.95 11.82
C LEU A 240 -0.22 1.70 11.90
N ALA A 241 -0.65 0.56 12.42
CA ALA A 241 -2.06 0.25 12.62
C ALA A 241 -2.67 1.16 13.70
N ALA A 242 -3.92 1.59 13.47
CA ALA A 242 -4.68 2.24 14.52
C ALA A 242 -4.93 1.26 15.69
N PRO A 243 -4.91 1.72 16.94
CA PRO A 243 -5.34 0.89 18.06
C PRO A 243 -6.80 0.45 17.89
N ASN A 244 -7.09 -0.81 18.13
CA ASN A 244 -8.46 -1.36 18.16
C ASN A 244 -9.08 -1.18 19.53
#